data_03bc9d712f3f271682a644151f61bdfa
#
_entry.id   03bc9d712f3f271682a644151f61bdfa
#
_cell.length_a   1.000
_cell.length_b   1.000
_cell.length_c   1.000
_cell.angle_alpha   90.00
_cell.angle_beta   90.00
_cell.angle_gamma   90.00
#
_symmetry.space_group_name_H-M   'P 1'
#
loop_
_entity.id
_entity.type
_entity.pdbx_description
1 polymer ?
#
loop_
_entity_poly.entity_id
_entity_poly.type
_entity_poly.pdbx_seq_one_letter_code
_entity_poly.pdbx_strand_id
1 'polypeptide(L)'
;MARIGIIGTGWGARVQVPAFREAGLDVVAIAGHNTERTRRAAAQLDIEPFDDWRKLIASNVDLVTIVTPPSEHLQMATAALDAGKHVLCEKPTALNVDQAKQLVAAAEKHPDRITLIDHELRFLPSFRAARERIADLGGIRYAEVRYASPSRGDRTRGWNWWSDADHGGGIWGAVGSHFVDTLRFLGMEIEAVQATLRTIIDQRPFENGMRRVTSDDFSVVNLRSTAGAIAAMTFSTVASGPDEPATLTIHGEEGAIRLIGEELLTAMRGEPFTLAAGGELSDRRGNSAGGAFGSGTYLLGRALRTALDDGDREALANAATFEDGLAQQKVLDAARASSTQDGVWVGL
;
A
#
# COMPACT_ATOMS: atom_id res chain seq x y z
N MET A 1 11.73 21.44 -12.04
CA MET A 1 11.30 20.04 -11.97
C MET A 1 11.89 19.42 -10.72
N ALA A 2 11.04 18.93 -9.84
CA ALA A 2 11.46 18.33 -8.58
C ALA A 2 12.27 17.05 -8.81
N ARG A 3 13.34 16.90 -8.03
CA ARG A 3 14.29 15.78 -8.12
C ARG A 3 13.94 14.71 -7.10
N ILE A 4 13.73 13.50 -7.55
CA ILE A 4 13.25 12.39 -6.72
C ILE A 4 14.37 11.40 -6.44
N GLY A 5 14.56 11.07 -5.15
CA GLY A 5 15.44 10.00 -4.69
C GLY A 5 14.62 8.81 -4.20
N ILE A 6 15.00 7.59 -4.57
CA ILE A 6 14.30 6.36 -4.18
C ILE A 6 15.16 5.50 -3.27
N ILE A 7 14.66 5.15 -2.08
CA ILE A 7 15.32 4.22 -1.17
C ILE A 7 14.61 2.86 -1.27
N GLY A 8 15.22 1.92 -1.99
CA GLY A 8 14.69 0.58 -2.20
C GLY A 8 14.80 0.09 -3.65
N THR A 9 15.50 -1.03 -3.86
CA THR A 9 15.79 -1.60 -5.19
C THR A 9 14.79 -2.69 -5.62
N GLY A 10 13.72 -2.90 -4.83
CA GLY A 10 12.66 -3.87 -5.11
C GLY A 10 11.56 -3.28 -5.98
N TRP A 11 10.46 -2.91 -5.36
CA TRP A 11 9.31 -2.23 -5.97
C TRP A 11 9.73 -0.87 -6.52
N GLY A 12 10.54 -0.11 -5.76
CA GLY A 12 11.06 1.19 -6.20
C GLY A 12 11.68 1.15 -7.59
N ALA A 13 12.65 0.27 -7.81
CA ALA A 13 13.33 0.17 -9.12
C ALA A 13 12.41 -0.35 -10.24
N ARG A 14 11.51 -1.32 -9.92
CA ARG A 14 10.71 -2.01 -10.94
C ARG A 14 9.42 -1.29 -11.30
N VAL A 15 8.85 -0.53 -10.36
CA VAL A 15 7.53 0.10 -10.52
C VAL A 15 7.60 1.61 -10.34
N GLN A 16 8.11 2.12 -9.19
CA GLN A 16 8.07 3.56 -8.93
C GLN A 16 8.94 4.35 -9.91
N VAL A 17 10.19 3.93 -10.20
CA VAL A 17 11.05 4.67 -11.14
C VAL A 17 10.40 4.83 -12.52
N PRO A 18 9.97 3.74 -13.21
CA PRO A 18 9.35 3.90 -14.52
C PRO A 18 8.02 4.67 -14.47
N ALA A 19 7.18 4.43 -13.46
CA ALA A 19 5.89 5.11 -13.32
C ALA A 19 6.05 6.62 -13.06
N PHE A 20 6.98 7.01 -12.20
CA PHE A 20 7.24 8.43 -11.91
C PHE A 20 7.88 9.16 -13.09
N ARG A 21 8.80 8.54 -13.82
CA ARG A 21 9.34 9.11 -15.06
C ARG A 21 8.27 9.31 -16.12
N GLU A 22 7.39 8.33 -16.30
CA GLU A 22 6.25 8.44 -17.21
C GLU A 22 5.29 9.54 -16.76
N ALA A 23 5.13 9.75 -15.44
CA ALA A 23 4.37 10.86 -14.87
C ALA A 23 5.05 12.24 -15.02
N GLY A 24 6.29 12.28 -15.53
CA GLY A 24 7.05 13.50 -15.77
C GLY A 24 7.87 13.98 -14.57
N LEU A 25 8.14 13.13 -13.58
CA LEU A 25 9.04 13.42 -12.46
C LEU A 25 10.50 13.08 -12.82
N ASP A 26 11.44 13.88 -12.31
CA ASP A 26 12.89 13.68 -12.49
C ASP A 26 13.44 12.73 -11.42
N VAL A 27 13.42 11.41 -11.70
CA VAL A 27 13.99 10.41 -10.79
C VAL A 27 15.49 10.32 -11.05
N VAL A 28 16.29 10.79 -10.11
CA VAL A 28 17.74 11.04 -10.28
C VAL A 28 18.64 10.08 -9.49
N ALA A 29 18.10 9.43 -8.43
CA ALA A 29 18.94 8.67 -7.51
C ALA A 29 18.20 7.45 -6.93
N ILE A 30 18.98 6.40 -6.61
CA ILE A 30 18.49 5.22 -5.92
C ILE A 30 19.47 4.74 -4.86
N ALA A 31 18.96 4.34 -3.69
CA ALA A 31 19.75 3.71 -2.64
C ALA A 31 19.21 2.32 -2.29
N GLY A 32 20.07 1.44 -1.77
CA GLY A 32 19.68 0.11 -1.28
C GLY A 32 20.80 -0.55 -0.48
N HIS A 33 20.44 -1.52 0.38
CA HIS A 33 21.39 -2.23 1.23
C HIS A 33 22.45 -3.05 0.48
N ASN A 34 22.07 -3.63 -0.66
CA ASN A 34 22.99 -4.43 -1.47
C ASN A 34 23.63 -3.55 -2.53
N THR A 35 24.89 -3.17 -2.32
CA THR A 35 25.65 -2.26 -3.18
C THR A 35 25.71 -2.73 -4.63
N GLU A 36 25.94 -4.02 -4.89
CA GLU A 36 26.02 -4.56 -6.26
C GLU A 36 24.65 -4.50 -6.95
N ARG A 37 23.58 -4.93 -6.26
CA ARG A 37 22.21 -4.84 -6.77
C ARG A 37 21.81 -3.40 -7.03
N THR A 38 22.18 -2.47 -6.14
CA THR A 38 21.88 -1.04 -6.28
C THR A 38 22.59 -0.46 -7.51
N ARG A 39 23.88 -0.72 -7.70
CA ARG A 39 24.63 -0.27 -8.88
C ARG A 39 24.07 -0.83 -10.17
N ARG A 40 23.69 -2.11 -10.19
CA ARG A 40 23.06 -2.75 -11.37
C ARG A 40 21.72 -2.10 -11.71
N ALA A 41 20.87 -1.90 -10.72
CA ALA A 41 19.58 -1.23 -10.93
C ALA A 41 19.76 0.22 -11.40
N ALA A 42 20.68 0.96 -10.81
CA ALA A 42 20.99 2.33 -11.18
C ALA A 42 21.50 2.44 -12.61
N ALA A 43 22.42 1.55 -13.03
CA ALA A 43 22.93 1.50 -14.38
C ALA A 43 21.84 1.18 -15.43
N GLN A 44 20.91 0.27 -15.10
CA GLN A 44 19.77 -0.06 -15.98
C GLN A 44 18.77 1.09 -16.12
N LEU A 45 18.66 1.90 -15.07
CA LEU A 45 17.70 3.01 -14.99
C LEU A 45 18.33 4.36 -15.36
N ASP A 46 19.64 4.42 -15.58
CA ASP A 46 20.41 5.65 -15.81
C ASP A 46 20.16 6.70 -14.71
N ILE A 47 20.43 6.31 -13.44
CA ILE A 47 20.31 7.15 -12.24
C ILE A 47 21.50 6.92 -11.32
N GLU A 48 21.73 7.87 -10.38
CA GLU A 48 22.86 7.81 -9.45
C GLU A 48 22.65 6.75 -8.36
N PRO A 49 23.60 5.80 -8.15
CA PRO A 49 23.52 4.84 -7.06
C PRO A 49 24.13 5.38 -5.78
N PHE A 50 23.43 5.14 -4.66
CA PHE A 50 23.95 5.38 -3.31
C PHE A 50 24.05 4.06 -2.53
N ASP A 51 25.17 3.86 -1.85
CA ASP A 51 25.44 2.70 -0.98
C ASP A 51 24.90 2.89 0.44
N ASP A 52 24.53 4.12 0.80
CA ASP A 52 23.91 4.51 2.06
C ASP A 52 22.75 5.49 1.77
N TRP A 53 21.57 5.17 2.25
CA TRP A 53 20.39 6.00 2.10
C TRP A 53 20.54 7.41 2.72
N ARG A 54 21.39 7.56 3.74
CA ARG A 54 21.68 8.87 4.36
C ARG A 54 22.39 9.80 3.39
N LYS A 55 23.28 9.25 2.55
CA LYS A 55 23.94 10.03 1.49
C LYS A 55 22.95 10.47 0.42
N LEU A 56 21.98 9.60 0.05
CA LEU A 56 20.89 9.97 -0.85
C LEU A 56 20.03 11.09 -0.26
N ILE A 57 19.63 11.01 1.00
CA ILE A 57 18.88 12.07 1.68
C ILE A 57 19.68 13.39 1.71
N ALA A 58 20.99 13.34 1.94
CA ALA A 58 21.87 14.52 1.95
C ALA A 58 22.14 15.07 0.53
N SER A 59 21.79 14.35 -0.53
CA SER A 59 22.01 14.79 -1.90
C SER A 59 21.00 15.84 -2.35
N ASN A 60 21.18 16.35 -3.59
CA ASN A 60 20.27 17.33 -4.18
C ASN A 60 18.99 16.66 -4.71
N VAL A 61 18.15 16.15 -3.80
CA VAL A 61 16.79 15.65 -4.07
C VAL A 61 15.78 16.49 -3.30
N ASP A 62 14.58 16.64 -3.83
CA ASP A 62 13.49 17.40 -3.21
C ASP A 62 12.52 16.49 -2.46
N LEU A 63 12.24 15.29 -3.04
CA LEU A 63 11.39 14.27 -2.45
C LEU A 63 12.16 12.95 -2.35
N VAL A 64 11.99 12.29 -1.21
CA VAL A 64 12.50 10.93 -0.96
C VAL A 64 11.33 9.97 -0.92
N THR A 65 11.36 8.92 -1.76
CA THR A 65 10.43 7.81 -1.63
C THR A 65 11.10 6.64 -0.90
N ILE A 66 10.43 6.12 0.13
CA ILE A 66 10.92 5.07 1.01
C ILE A 66 10.20 3.77 0.65
N VAL A 67 10.93 2.84 0.03
CA VAL A 67 10.40 1.60 -0.57
C VAL A 67 11.15 0.40 0.01
N THR A 68 11.30 0.41 1.31
CA THR A 68 12.02 -0.57 2.12
C THR A 68 11.04 -1.45 2.91
N PRO A 69 11.49 -2.44 3.67
CA PRO A 69 10.65 -3.10 4.66
C PRO A 69 10.13 -2.12 5.73
N PRO A 70 8.92 -2.32 6.28
CA PRO A 70 8.31 -1.43 7.28
C PRO A 70 9.18 -1.14 8.51
N SER A 71 10.07 -2.07 8.88
CA SER A 71 11.02 -1.87 9.98
C SER A 71 11.97 -0.68 9.80
N GLU A 72 12.16 -0.21 8.58
CA GLU A 72 13.08 0.88 8.25
C GLU A 72 12.35 2.24 8.09
N HIS A 73 11.02 2.24 7.95
CA HIS A 73 10.24 3.41 7.56
C HIS A 73 10.41 4.59 8.51
N LEU A 74 10.25 4.34 9.83
CA LEU A 74 10.34 5.40 10.85
C LEU A 74 11.68 6.12 10.79
N GLN A 75 12.79 5.38 10.77
CA GLN A 75 14.12 5.98 10.77
C GLN A 75 14.38 6.80 9.51
N MET A 76 14.02 6.24 8.34
CA MET A 76 14.29 6.89 7.06
C MET A 76 13.39 8.10 6.83
N ALA A 77 12.09 8.00 7.16
CA ALA A 77 11.15 9.11 7.00
C ALA A 77 11.48 10.29 7.92
N THR A 78 11.78 10.02 9.19
CA THR A 78 12.20 11.07 10.13
C THR A 78 13.48 11.76 9.65
N ALA A 79 14.50 11.00 9.25
CA ALA A 79 15.75 11.58 8.75
C ALA A 79 15.55 12.41 7.46
N ALA A 80 14.65 12.00 6.56
CA ALA A 80 14.33 12.77 5.36
C ALA A 80 13.62 14.08 5.70
N LEU A 81 12.65 14.06 6.62
CA LEU A 81 11.96 15.26 7.09
C LEU A 81 12.91 16.23 7.79
N ASP A 82 13.78 15.74 8.68
CA ASP A 82 14.78 16.54 9.38
C ASP A 82 15.79 17.18 8.42
N ALA A 83 16.05 16.52 7.27
CA ALA A 83 16.84 17.09 6.17
C ALA A 83 16.04 18.04 5.25
N GLY A 84 14.79 18.33 5.59
CA GLY A 84 13.91 19.24 4.84
C GLY A 84 13.37 18.66 3.54
N LYS A 85 13.35 17.34 3.38
CA LYS A 85 12.81 16.68 2.17
C LYS A 85 11.30 16.44 2.29
N HIS A 86 10.59 16.40 1.16
CA HIS A 86 9.29 15.79 1.07
C HIS A 86 9.42 14.26 1.18
N VAL A 87 8.39 13.60 1.69
CA VAL A 87 8.42 12.13 1.92
C VAL A 87 7.18 11.46 1.33
N LEU A 88 7.41 10.43 0.52
CA LEU A 88 6.42 9.40 0.19
C LEU A 88 6.92 8.09 0.79
N CYS A 89 6.19 7.53 1.75
CA CYS A 89 6.56 6.28 2.42
C CYS A 89 5.65 5.14 1.94
N GLU A 90 6.24 3.99 1.64
CA GLU A 90 5.48 2.78 1.34
C GLU A 90 4.61 2.33 2.53
N LYS A 91 3.59 1.59 2.18
CA LYS A 91 2.71 0.90 3.14
C LYS A 91 3.26 -0.52 3.46
N PRO A 92 2.88 -1.12 4.59
CA PRO A 92 2.21 -0.47 5.71
C PRO A 92 3.11 0.60 6.34
N THR A 93 2.48 1.59 6.96
CA THR A 93 3.14 2.82 7.42
C THR A 93 4.34 2.57 8.33
N ALA A 94 4.25 1.58 9.22
CA ALA A 94 5.27 1.22 10.21
C ALA A 94 5.08 -0.24 10.66
N LEU A 95 5.94 -0.70 11.59
CA LEU A 95 5.78 -2.02 12.21
C LEU A 95 4.58 -2.08 13.16
N ASN A 96 4.27 -0.97 13.84
CA ASN A 96 3.25 -0.90 14.88
C ASN A 96 2.74 0.53 15.08
N VAL A 97 1.68 0.64 15.88
CA VAL A 97 1.01 1.93 16.20
C VAL A 97 1.97 2.94 16.82
N ASP A 98 2.90 2.53 17.69
CA ASP A 98 3.80 3.48 18.34
C ASP A 98 4.81 4.11 17.36
N GLN A 99 5.29 3.34 16.39
CA GLN A 99 6.09 3.89 15.30
C GLN A 99 5.27 4.80 14.39
N ALA A 100 4.02 4.43 14.07
CA ALA A 100 3.14 5.27 13.25
C ALA A 100 2.83 6.60 13.94
N LYS A 101 2.61 6.62 15.27
CA LYS A 101 2.48 7.87 16.04
C LYS A 101 3.74 8.75 15.96
N GLN A 102 4.91 8.14 16.02
CA GLN A 102 6.18 8.88 15.88
C GLN A 102 6.33 9.49 14.49
N LEU A 103 5.87 8.80 13.43
CA LEU A 103 5.84 9.35 12.07
C LEU A 103 4.91 10.56 11.95
N VAL A 104 3.70 10.48 12.53
CA VAL A 104 2.78 11.64 12.59
C VAL A 104 3.44 12.80 13.32
N ALA A 105 4.01 12.55 14.49
CA ALA A 105 4.70 13.59 15.26
C ALA A 105 5.93 14.18 14.55
N ALA A 106 6.59 13.39 13.69
CA ALA A 106 7.67 13.91 12.84
C ALA A 106 7.12 14.81 11.73
N ALA A 107 5.99 14.42 11.08
CA ALA A 107 5.35 15.24 10.06
C ALA A 107 4.84 16.58 10.60
N GLU A 108 4.25 16.60 11.81
CA GLU A 108 3.77 17.81 12.47
C GLU A 108 4.86 18.86 12.72
N LYS A 109 6.12 18.43 12.87
CA LYS A 109 7.27 19.35 13.00
C LYS A 109 7.67 19.99 11.68
N HIS A 110 7.20 19.47 10.56
CA HIS A 110 7.56 19.89 9.21
C HIS A 110 6.31 20.17 8.35
N PRO A 111 5.40 21.08 8.76
CA PRO A 111 4.08 21.28 8.12
C PRO A 111 4.17 21.75 6.66
N ASP A 112 5.30 22.30 6.26
CA ASP A 112 5.55 22.73 4.87
C ASP A 112 5.96 21.56 3.96
N ARG A 113 6.24 20.39 4.51
CA ARG A 113 6.62 19.22 3.73
C ARG A 113 5.40 18.40 3.34
N ILE A 114 5.48 17.80 2.17
CA ILE A 114 4.53 16.76 1.74
C ILE A 114 4.93 15.48 2.46
N THR A 115 4.00 14.87 3.21
CA THR A 115 4.19 13.63 3.97
C THR A 115 3.06 12.67 3.67
N LEU A 116 3.33 11.67 2.83
CA LEU A 116 2.31 10.77 2.30
C LEU A 116 2.69 9.30 2.52
N ILE A 117 1.65 8.47 2.63
CA ILE A 117 1.76 7.01 2.52
C ILE A 117 1.33 6.60 1.11
N ASP A 118 2.06 5.65 0.51
CA ASP A 118 1.81 5.18 -0.86
C ASP A 118 0.58 4.25 -0.93
N HIS A 119 -0.61 4.83 -0.69
CA HIS A 119 -1.91 4.23 -0.95
C HIS A 119 -2.40 4.68 -2.33
N GLU A 120 -1.67 4.28 -3.34
CA GLU A 120 -1.81 4.69 -4.74
C GLU A 120 -3.16 4.34 -5.36
N LEU A 121 -3.87 3.32 -4.84
CA LEU A 121 -5.20 2.95 -5.33
C LEU A 121 -6.22 4.08 -5.22
N ARG A 122 -6.05 5.00 -4.26
CA ARG A 122 -6.90 6.21 -4.12
C ARG A 122 -6.90 7.11 -5.36
N PHE A 123 -5.87 6.99 -6.21
CA PHE A 123 -5.71 7.78 -7.44
C PHE A 123 -6.36 7.14 -8.66
N LEU A 124 -6.73 5.87 -8.61
CA LEU A 124 -7.45 5.21 -9.72
C LEU A 124 -8.82 5.87 -9.95
N PRO A 125 -9.19 6.15 -11.21
CA PRO A 125 -10.50 6.72 -11.55
C PRO A 125 -11.67 5.93 -10.97
N SER A 126 -11.59 4.59 -11.00
CA SER A 126 -12.59 3.69 -10.42
C SER A 126 -12.77 3.84 -8.91
N PHE A 127 -11.67 4.02 -8.16
CA PHE A 127 -11.72 4.22 -6.70
C PHE A 127 -12.28 5.60 -6.34
N ARG A 128 -11.92 6.64 -7.09
CA ARG A 128 -12.51 7.98 -6.93
C ARG A 128 -13.99 7.98 -7.27
N ALA A 129 -14.37 7.36 -8.40
CA ALA A 129 -15.76 7.22 -8.78
C ALA A 129 -16.58 6.41 -7.76
N ALA A 130 -15.98 5.39 -7.12
CA ALA A 130 -16.61 4.67 -6.02
C ALA A 130 -16.86 5.58 -4.81
N ARG A 131 -15.87 6.44 -4.43
CA ARG A 131 -16.02 7.41 -3.34
C ARG A 131 -17.14 8.42 -3.59
N GLU A 132 -17.28 8.90 -4.80
CA GLU A 132 -18.36 9.82 -5.20
C GLU A 132 -19.74 9.17 -5.10
N ARG A 133 -19.83 7.86 -5.37
CA ARG A 133 -21.10 7.11 -5.42
C ARG A 133 -21.46 6.40 -4.12
N ILE A 134 -20.57 6.38 -3.11
CA ILE A 134 -20.83 5.62 -1.89
C ILE A 134 -22.07 6.11 -1.14
N ALA A 135 -22.37 7.41 -1.22
CA ALA A 135 -23.57 8.01 -0.60
C ALA A 135 -24.87 7.53 -1.27
N ASP A 136 -24.83 7.19 -2.56
CA ASP A 136 -25.99 6.71 -3.33
C ASP A 136 -26.46 5.31 -2.84
N LEU A 137 -25.61 4.61 -2.09
CA LEU A 137 -25.94 3.30 -1.54
C LEU A 137 -26.89 3.37 -0.34
N GLY A 138 -27.17 4.55 0.21
CA GLY A 138 -28.09 4.75 1.36
C GLY A 138 -27.53 4.27 2.71
N GLY A 139 -26.22 4.07 2.81
CA GLY A 139 -25.55 3.54 4.00
C GLY A 139 -24.94 2.15 3.75
N ILE A 140 -23.76 1.93 4.29
CA ILE A 140 -23.06 0.64 4.13
C ILE A 140 -23.67 -0.38 5.11
N ARG A 141 -24.12 -1.51 4.59
CA ARG A 141 -24.61 -2.66 5.37
C ARG A 141 -23.49 -3.66 5.66
N TYR A 142 -22.76 -4.05 4.61
CA TYR A 142 -21.60 -4.90 4.73
C TYR A 142 -20.67 -4.76 3.52
N ALA A 143 -19.45 -5.24 3.67
CA ALA A 143 -18.47 -5.30 2.61
C ALA A 143 -17.77 -6.68 2.55
N GLU A 144 -17.31 -7.06 1.37
CA GLU A 144 -16.56 -8.28 1.13
C GLU A 144 -15.29 -7.97 0.38
N VAL A 145 -14.13 -8.48 0.87
CA VAL A 145 -12.85 -8.37 0.17
C VAL A 145 -12.28 -9.76 -0.03
N ARG A 146 -11.85 -10.04 -1.25
CA ARG A 146 -11.14 -11.26 -1.57
C ARG A 146 -9.88 -10.96 -2.39
N TYR A 147 -8.76 -11.49 -1.92
CA TYR A 147 -7.50 -11.56 -2.65
C TYR A 147 -6.94 -12.97 -2.57
N ALA A 148 -6.71 -13.62 -3.72
CA ALA A 148 -6.15 -14.96 -3.79
C ALA A 148 -5.12 -15.03 -4.91
N SER A 149 -3.87 -15.33 -4.56
CA SER A 149 -2.75 -15.41 -5.49
C SER A 149 -1.89 -16.63 -5.17
N PRO A 150 -1.35 -17.35 -6.16
CA PRO A 150 -0.37 -18.41 -5.96
C PRO A 150 1.05 -17.88 -5.83
N SER A 151 1.26 -16.57 -5.82
CA SER A 151 2.57 -15.91 -6.00
C SER A 151 3.64 -16.32 -4.99
N ARG A 152 3.26 -16.84 -3.83
CA ARG A 152 4.17 -17.33 -2.79
C ARG A 152 3.90 -18.78 -2.39
N GLY A 153 3.07 -19.50 -3.13
CA GLY A 153 2.72 -20.91 -2.89
C GLY A 153 3.87 -21.89 -3.15
N ASP A 154 4.87 -21.48 -3.94
CA ASP A 154 6.06 -22.31 -4.20
C ASP A 154 6.95 -22.37 -2.94
N ARG A 155 7.12 -23.58 -2.39
CA ARG A 155 7.96 -23.86 -1.21
C ARG A 155 9.45 -23.72 -1.48
N THR A 156 9.88 -23.77 -2.74
CA THR A 156 11.29 -23.59 -3.15
C THR A 156 11.71 -22.15 -3.25
N ARG A 157 10.76 -21.21 -3.19
CA ARG A 157 11.03 -19.77 -3.18
C ARG A 157 11.89 -19.39 -1.97
N GLY A 158 13.01 -18.70 -2.21
CA GLY A 158 13.94 -18.27 -1.17
C GLY A 158 13.29 -17.38 -0.09
N TRP A 159 13.76 -17.54 1.12
CA TRP A 159 13.40 -16.69 2.24
C TRP A 159 13.86 -15.24 1.97
N ASN A 160 13.05 -14.27 2.32
CA ASN A 160 13.37 -12.85 2.31
C ASN A 160 12.57 -12.13 3.41
N TRP A 161 12.71 -10.81 3.56
CA TRP A 161 12.06 -10.00 4.59
C TRP A 161 10.52 -10.19 4.66
N TRP A 162 9.88 -10.51 3.54
CA TRP A 162 8.45 -10.83 3.49
C TRP A 162 8.07 -12.06 4.33
N SER A 163 9.04 -12.92 4.60
CA SER A 163 8.89 -14.12 5.44
C SER A 163 9.09 -13.83 6.92
N ASP A 164 9.31 -12.57 7.30
CA ASP A 164 9.69 -12.16 8.64
C ASP A 164 8.74 -11.11 9.21
N ALA A 165 8.01 -11.46 10.28
CA ALA A 165 7.09 -10.56 10.96
C ALA A 165 7.81 -9.36 11.59
N ASP A 166 9.05 -9.55 12.09
CA ASP A 166 9.84 -8.48 12.73
C ASP A 166 10.29 -7.41 11.72
N HIS A 167 10.28 -7.74 10.42
CA HIS A 167 10.53 -6.80 9.35
C HIS A 167 9.23 -6.22 8.73
N GLY A 168 8.07 -6.60 9.28
CA GLY A 168 6.77 -6.18 8.76
C GLY A 168 6.29 -7.00 7.55
N GLY A 169 6.82 -8.23 7.38
CA GLY A 169 6.37 -9.16 6.36
C GLY A 169 4.95 -9.67 6.61
N GLY A 170 4.38 -10.36 5.62
CA GLY A 170 3.06 -10.98 5.67
C GLY A 170 2.03 -10.35 4.74
N ILE A 171 1.01 -11.16 4.40
CA ILE A 171 -0.03 -10.74 3.44
C ILE A 171 -0.96 -9.70 4.04
N TRP A 172 -1.25 -9.79 5.35
CA TRP A 172 -2.12 -8.84 6.02
C TRP A 172 -1.56 -7.41 5.95
N GLY A 173 -0.28 -7.22 6.31
CA GLY A 173 0.38 -5.92 6.17
C GLY A 173 0.55 -5.50 4.71
N ALA A 174 1.01 -6.40 3.84
CA ALA A 174 1.40 -6.04 2.48
C ALA A 174 0.23 -5.78 1.53
N VAL A 175 -0.90 -6.50 1.67
CA VAL A 175 -2.08 -6.38 0.79
C VAL A 175 -3.30 -5.94 1.58
N GLY A 176 -3.54 -6.52 2.75
CA GLY A 176 -4.68 -6.14 3.60
C GLY A 176 -4.69 -4.64 3.93
N SER A 177 -3.51 -4.03 4.08
CA SER A 177 -3.38 -2.59 4.31
C SER A 177 -4.06 -1.74 3.22
N HIS A 178 -3.95 -2.09 1.95
CA HIS A 178 -4.62 -1.36 0.86
C HIS A 178 -6.15 -1.38 1.00
N PHE A 179 -6.72 -2.52 1.40
CA PHE A 179 -8.17 -2.65 1.52
C PHE A 179 -8.72 -2.06 2.81
N VAL A 180 -7.96 -2.07 3.91
CA VAL A 180 -8.28 -1.28 5.10
C VAL A 180 -8.31 0.21 4.74
N ASP A 181 -7.30 0.70 4.03
CA ASP A 181 -7.25 2.07 3.54
C ASP A 181 -8.42 2.40 2.60
N THR A 182 -8.69 1.52 1.62
CA THR A 182 -9.81 1.71 0.68
C THR A 182 -11.15 1.78 1.39
N LEU A 183 -11.43 0.89 2.34
CA LEU A 183 -12.69 0.94 3.10
C LEU A 183 -12.83 2.25 3.87
N ARG A 184 -11.74 2.74 4.50
CA ARG A 184 -11.71 4.03 5.18
C ARG A 184 -11.90 5.20 4.19
N PHE A 185 -11.21 5.17 3.05
CA PHE A 185 -11.36 6.16 1.98
C PHE A 185 -12.79 6.23 1.44
N LEU A 186 -13.52 5.11 1.45
CA LEU A 186 -14.94 5.01 1.08
C LEU A 186 -15.89 5.29 2.26
N GLY A 187 -15.39 5.78 3.40
CA GLY A 187 -16.21 6.26 4.51
C GLY A 187 -16.57 5.20 5.56
N MET A 188 -15.94 4.02 5.56
CA MET A 188 -16.15 3.01 6.61
C MET A 188 -15.22 3.27 7.80
N GLU A 189 -15.70 3.96 8.83
CA GLU A 189 -14.96 4.16 10.08
C GLU A 189 -14.93 2.87 10.91
N ILE A 190 -13.74 2.32 11.13
CA ILE A 190 -13.53 1.02 11.78
C ILE A 190 -13.36 1.22 13.28
N GLU A 191 -14.11 0.44 14.10
CA GLU A 191 -14.03 0.49 15.56
C GLU A 191 -13.47 -0.79 16.20
N ALA A 192 -13.60 -1.96 15.53
CA ALA A 192 -13.14 -3.23 16.05
C ALA A 192 -12.75 -4.22 14.95
N VAL A 193 -11.86 -5.15 15.31
CA VAL A 193 -11.29 -6.16 14.42
C VAL A 193 -11.36 -7.54 15.05
N GLN A 194 -11.70 -8.54 14.25
CA GLN A 194 -11.58 -9.97 14.56
C GLN A 194 -10.76 -10.63 13.46
N ALA A 195 -9.74 -11.42 13.79
CA ALA A 195 -8.85 -11.97 12.77
C ALA A 195 -8.27 -13.34 13.11
N THR A 196 -7.97 -14.09 12.05
CA THR A 196 -7.10 -15.26 12.07
C THR A 196 -6.02 -15.07 11.02
N LEU A 197 -4.77 -14.93 11.45
CA LEU A 197 -3.59 -14.83 10.60
C LEU A 197 -2.81 -16.15 10.68
N ARG A 198 -2.45 -16.74 9.54
CA ARG A 198 -1.80 -18.05 9.47
C ARG A 198 -0.56 -18.03 8.59
N THR A 199 0.48 -18.72 9.06
CA THR A 199 1.64 -19.11 8.26
C THR A 199 1.42 -20.55 7.78
N ILE A 200 1.10 -20.74 6.51
CA ILE A 200 0.86 -22.08 5.90
C ILE A 200 2.18 -22.67 5.42
N ILE A 201 3.08 -21.84 4.86
CA ILE A 201 4.44 -22.26 4.50
C ILE A 201 5.37 -21.76 5.61
N ASP A 202 5.68 -22.65 6.53
CA ASP A 202 6.39 -22.36 7.79
C ASP A 202 7.92 -22.29 7.66
N GLN A 203 8.48 -22.73 6.53
CA GLN A 203 9.92 -22.70 6.25
C GLN A 203 10.20 -22.42 4.77
N ARG A 204 11.32 -21.71 4.52
CA ARG A 204 11.79 -21.43 3.15
C ARG A 204 13.32 -21.60 3.06
N PRO A 205 13.84 -21.93 1.86
CA PRO A 205 15.28 -21.98 1.61
C PRO A 205 15.96 -20.66 1.96
N PHE A 206 17.06 -20.74 2.70
CA PHE A 206 17.90 -19.61 3.06
C PHE A 206 19.36 -20.09 3.19
N GLU A 207 20.26 -19.51 2.41
CA GLU A 207 21.65 -19.96 2.33
C GLU A 207 21.74 -21.47 2.05
N ASN A 208 22.39 -22.24 2.91
CA ASN A 208 22.58 -23.68 2.76
C ASN A 208 21.55 -24.51 3.57
N GLY A 209 20.44 -23.92 3.98
CA GLY A 209 19.43 -24.59 4.82
C GLY A 209 18.01 -24.05 4.64
N MET A 210 17.22 -24.27 5.67
CA MET A 210 15.84 -23.77 5.76
C MET A 210 15.74 -22.77 6.92
N ARG A 211 15.02 -21.67 6.70
CA ARG A 211 14.73 -20.66 7.71
C ARG A 211 13.22 -20.60 7.96
N ARG A 212 12.84 -20.48 9.23
CA ARG A 212 11.45 -20.34 9.66
C ARG A 212 10.83 -19.07 9.07
N VAL A 213 9.57 -19.19 8.65
CA VAL A 213 8.70 -18.09 8.29
C VAL A 213 7.87 -17.71 9.51
N THR A 214 7.87 -16.44 9.86
CA THR A 214 7.14 -15.92 11.04
C THR A 214 5.95 -15.05 10.64
N SER A 215 5.89 -14.62 9.38
CA SER A 215 4.80 -13.79 8.84
C SER A 215 3.65 -14.63 8.31
N ASP A 216 2.46 -14.04 8.24
CA ASP A 216 1.27 -14.64 7.66
C ASP A 216 1.36 -14.70 6.13
N ASP A 217 0.85 -15.78 5.53
CA ASP A 217 0.65 -15.95 4.09
C ASP A 217 -0.83 -16.21 3.74
N PHE A 218 -1.68 -16.32 4.78
CA PHE A 218 -3.12 -16.41 4.73
C PHE A 218 -3.75 -15.63 5.88
N SER A 219 -4.84 -14.90 5.62
CA SER A 219 -5.59 -14.18 6.65
C SER A 219 -7.08 -14.14 6.36
N VAL A 220 -7.88 -14.27 7.44
CA VAL A 220 -9.31 -13.97 7.48
C VAL A 220 -9.50 -12.88 8.52
N VAL A 221 -10.12 -11.78 8.12
CA VAL A 221 -10.30 -10.61 8.98
C VAL A 221 -11.71 -10.07 8.83
N ASN A 222 -12.40 -9.89 9.95
CA ASN A 222 -13.65 -9.19 10.03
C ASN A 222 -13.43 -7.82 10.68
N LEU A 223 -13.93 -6.77 10.04
CA LEU A 223 -13.91 -5.41 10.56
C LEU A 223 -15.34 -5.01 10.93
N ARG A 224 -15.52 -4.34 12.05
CA ARG A 224 -16.79 -3.71 12.42
C ARG A 224 -16.62 -2.20 12.39
N SER A 225 -17.57 -1.51 11.73
CA SER A 225 -17.58 -0.06 11.70
C SER A 225 -18.36 0.52 12.88
N THR A 226 -18.13 1.80 13.17
CA THR A 226 -18.90 2.57 14.16
C THR A 226 -20.40 2.64 13.84
N ALA A 227 -20.77 2.51 12.57
CA ALA A 227 -22.16 2.42 12.10
C ALA A 227 -22.75 1.00 12.14
N GLY A 228 -21.97 0.00 12.61
CA GLY A 228 -22.40 -1.39 12.74
C GLY A 228 -22.23 -2.25 11.49
N ALA A 229 -21.76 -1.70 10.38
CA ALA A 229 -21.46 -2.49 9.18
C ALA A 229 -20.27 -3.44 9.42
N ILE A 230 -20.33 -4.63 8.79
CA ILE A 230 -19.24 -5.62 8.84
C ILE A 230 -18.55 -5.69 7.49
N ALA A 231 -17.22 -5.70 7.47
CA ALA A 231 -16.44 -6.09 6.32
C ALA A 231 -15.80 -7.46 6.56
N ALA A 232 -16.07 -8.44 5.70
CA ALA A 232 -15.46 -9.77 5.71
C ALA A 232 -14.35 -9.83 4.66
N MET A 233 -13.11 -10.13 5.09
CA MET A 233 -11.93 -10.04 4.24
C MET A 233 -11.13 -11.34 4.27
N THR A 234 -10.71 -11.81 3.10
CA THR A 234 -9.84 -12.99 2.96
C THR A 234 -8.67 -12.68 2.03
N PHE A 235 -7.46 -12.97 2.51
CA PHE A 235 -6.22 -12.77 1.74
C PHE A 235 -5.38 -14.04 1.75
N SER A 236 -4.87 -14.42 0.58
CA SER A 236 -3.95 -15.54 0.43
C SER A 236 -2.89 -15.25 -0.64
N THR A 237 -1.63 -15.56 -0.34
CA THR A 237 -0.55 -15.64 -1.33
C THR A 237 -0.14 -17.08 -1.64
N VAL A 238 -0.84 -18.05 -1.07
CA VAL A 238 -0.57 -19.49 -1.20
C VAL A 238 -1.75 -20.26 -1.81
N ALA A 239 -2.62 -19.56 -2.53
CA ALA A 239 -3.72 -20.17 -3.25
C ALA A 239 -3.19 -21.16 -4.31
N SER A 240 -3.95 -22.24 -4.56
CA SER A 240 -3.59 -23.23 -5.59
C SER A 240 -4.26 -22.97 -6.96
N GLY A 241 -5.19 -22.00 -7.00
CA GLY A 241 -5.87 -21.58 -8.23
C GLY A 241 -5.06 -20.55 -9.02
N PRO A 242 -5.64 -20.04 -10.13
CA PRO A 242 -5.04 -18.97 -10.90
C PRO A 242 -4.89 -17.67 -10.06
N ASP A 243 -4.04 -16.78 -10.53
CA ASP A 243 -3.98 -15.42 -10.01
C ASP A 243 -5.23 -14.67 -10.45
N GLU A 244 -6.00 -14.15 -9.49
CA GLU A 244 -7.24 -13.42 -9.76
C GLU A 244 -7.09 -11.97 -9.27
N PRO A 245 -7.69 -10.99 -9.98
CA PRO A 245 -7.75 -9.63 -9.47
C PRO A 245 -8.41 -9.59 -8.09
N ALA A 246 -7.88 -8.73 -7.23
CA ALA A 246 -8.54 -8.46 -5.96
C ALA A 246 -9.95 -7.89 -6.19
N THR A 247 -10.89 -8.31 -5.36
CA THR A 247 -12.27 -7.82 -5.41
C THR A 247 -12.64 -7.17 -4.08
N LEU A 248 -13.29 -6.02 -4.15
CA LEU A 248 -13.99 -5.40 -3.02
C LEU A 248 -15.43 -5.13 -3.45
N THR A 249 -16.41 -5.70 -2.75
CA THR A 249 -17.83 -5.40 -2.95
C THR A 249 -18.39 -4.75 -1.69
N ILE A 250 -19.07 -3.62 -1.83
CA ILE A 250 -19.78 -2.94 -0.75
C ILE A 250 -21.26 -2.96 -1.07
N HIS A 251 -22.05 -3.45 -0.13
CA HIS A 251 -23.50 -3.50 -0.20
C HIS A 251 -24.11 -2.45 0.74
N GLY A 252 -24.92 -1.60 0.18
CA GLY A 252 -25.70 -0.61 0.92
C GLY A 252 -27.19 -0.94 0.94
N GLU A 253 -27.99 0.03 1.37
CA GLU A 253 -29.45 -0.10 1.41
C GLU A 253 -30.07 -0.10 0.02
N GLU A 254 -29.60 0.75 -0.87
CA GLU A 254 -30.21 0.99 -2.19
C GLU A 254 -29.47 0.33 -3.34
N GLY A 255 -28.26 -0.19 -3.11
CA GLY A 255 -27.47 -0.80 -4.16
C GLY A 255 -26.15 -1.34 -3.67
N ALA A 256 -25.27 -1.65 -4.63
CA ALA A 256 -23.94 -2.15 -4.38
C ALA A 256 -22.92 -1.57 -5.36
N ILE A 257 -21.68 -1.45 -4.90
CA ILE A 257 -20.51 -1.19 -5.75
C ILE A 257 -19.54 -2.35 -5.66
N ARG A 258 -18.82 -2.60 -6.76
CA ARG A 258 -17.78 -3.61 -6.81
C ARG A 258 -16.56 -3.09 -7.55
N LEU A 259 -15.41 -3.10 -6.87
CA LEU A 259 -14.10 -2.82 -7.44
C LEU A 259 -13.41 -4.14 -7.79
N ILE A 260 -12.95 -4.27 -9.04
CA ILE A 260 -12.17 -5.42 -9.54
C ILE A 260 -10.98 -4.87 -10.33
N GLY A 261 -9.77 -5.00 -9.78
CA GLY A 261 -8.59 -4.40 -10.41
C GLY A 261 -8.76 -2.89 -10.60
N GLU A 262 -8.87 -2.43 -11.85
CA GLU A 262 -9.07 -1.03 -12.22
C GLU A 262 -10.52 -0.69 -12.59
N GLU A 263 -11.47 -1.61 -12.40
CA GLU A 263 -12.86 -1.43 -12.80
C GLU A 263 -13.76 -1.20 -11.59
N LEU A 264 -14.75 -0.32 -11.76
CA LEU A 264 -15.88 -0.14 -10.87
C LEU A 264 -17.16 -0.60 -11.56
N LEU A 265 -17.86 -1.52 -10.92
CA LEU A 265 -19.20 -1.93 -11.30
C LEU A 265 -20.20 -1.44 -10.24
N THR A 266 -21.40 -1.06 -10.67
CA THR A 266 -22.49 -0.65 -9.79
C THR A 266 -23.75 -1.45 -10.08
N ALA A 267 -24.58 -1.64 -9.08
CA ALA A 267 -25.89 -2.25 -9.19
C ALA A 267 -26.88 -1.54 -8.28
N MET A 268 -28.08 -1.24 -8.77
CA MET A 268 -29.21 -0.91 -7.88
C MET A 268 -29.72 -2.18 -7.24
N ARG A 269 -30.50 -2.05 -6.17
CA ARG A 269 -31.06 -3.20 -5.42
C ARG A 269 -31.83 -4.14 -6.35
N GLY A 270 -31.35 -5.40 -6.44
CA GLY A 270 -31.97 -6.43 -7.27
C GLY A 270 -31.57 -6.41 -8.73
N GLU A 271 -30.79 -5.43 -9.18
CA GLU A 271 -30.33 -5.32 -10.56
C GLU A 271 -28.94 -5.96 -10.74
N PRO A 272 -28.59 -6.35 -11.97
CA PRO A 272 -27.26 -6.86 -12.26
C PRO A 272 -26.20 -5.76 -12.17
N PHE A 273 -24.96 -6.16 -11.86
CA PHE A 273 -23.82 -5.24 -11.91
C PHE A 273 -23.54 -4.76 -13.34
N THR A 274 -23.34 -3.47 -13.50
CA THR A 274 -22.95 -2.83 -14.76
C THR A 274 -21.66 -2.02 -14.56
N LEU A 275 -20.82 -1.95 -15.62
CA LEU A 275 -19.57 -1.16 -15.58
C LEU A 275 -19.92 0.33 -15.46
N ALA A 276 -19.38 0.98 -14.42
CA ALA A 276 -19.59 2.39 -14.13
C ALA A 276 -18.34 3.26 -14.36
N ALA A 277 -17.14 2.70 -14.15
CA ALA A 277 -15.85 3.33 -14.45
C ALA A 277 -14.78 2.26 -14.67
N GLY A 278 -13.77 2.58 -15.46
CA GLY A 278 -12.66 1.68 -15.80
C GLY A 278 -12.30 1.79 -17.26
N GLY A 279 -11.10 1.32 -17.60
CA GLY A 279 -10.63 1.36 -18.98
C GLY A 279 -9.93 2.65 -19.41
N GLU A 280 -9.98 3.72 -18.61
CA GLU A 280 -9.33 5.01 -18.91
C GLU A 280 -7.80 4.89 -19.04
N LEU A 281 -7.23 3.84 -18.46
CA LEU A 281 -5.80 3.52 -18.54
C LEU A 281 -5.52 2.32 -19.45
N SER A 282 -6.44 1.98 -20.37
CA SER A 282 -6.34 0.80 -21.25
C SER A 282 -5.04 0.76 -22.05
N ASP A 283 -4.54 1.91 -22.49
CA ASP A 283 -3.30 2.04 -23.28
C ASP A 283 -2.04 1.69 -22.44
N ARG A 284 -2.15 1.74 -21.10
CA ARG A 284 -1.07 1.36 -20.17
C ARG A 284 -1.15 -0.09 -19.69
N ARG A 285 -2.27 -0.80 -19.87
CA ARG A 285 -2.47 -2.17 -19.38
C ARG A 285 -1.39 -3.16 -19.83
N GLY A 286 -0.74 -2.92 -20.95
CA GLY A 286 0.37 -3.74 -21.44
C GLY A 286 1.75 -3.35 -20.91
N ASN A 287 1.91 -2.16 -20.32
CA ASN A 287 3.21 -1.59 -19.93
C ASN A 287 3.36 -1.32 -18.43
N SER A 288 2.30 -1.40 -17.63
CA SER A 288 2.40 -1.13 -16.19
C SER A 288 2.87 -2.37 -15.42
N ALA A 289 4.13 -2.40 -15.06
CA ALA A 289 4.59 -3.32 -14.03
C ALA A 289 3.76 -3.07 -12.76
N GLY A 290 3.14 -4.14 -12.20
CA GLY A 290 2.35 -4.03 -10.96
C GLY A 290 0.83 -3.93 -11.12
N GLY A 291 0.27 -3.98 -12.35
CA GLY A 291 -1.19 -3.92 -12.57
C GLY A 291 -1.80 -2.64 -11.98
N ALA A 292 -2.95 -2.74 -11.31
CA ALA A 292 -3.66 -1.61 -10.70
C ALA A 292 -2.78 -0.78 -9.75
N PHE A 293 -1.89 -1.41 -8.99
CA PHE A 293 -0.92 -0.71 -8.14
C PHE A 293 0.05 0.13 -8.97
N GLY A 294 0.58 -0.39 -10.08
CA GLY A 294 1.45 0.37 -10.98
C GLY A 294 0.74 1.54 -11.65
N SER A 295 -0.51 1.36 -12.05
CA SER A 295 -1.35 2.44 -12.60
C SER A 295 -1.65 3.52 -11.55
N GLY A 296 -1.95 3.12 -10.32
CA GLY A 296 -2.12 4.03 -9.19
C GLY A 296 -0.84 4.82 -8.90
N THR A 297 0.33 4.16 -8.88
CA THR A 297 1.64 4.81 -8.70
C THR A 297 1.91 5.88 -9.77
N TYR A 298 1.57 5.59 -11.02
CA TYR A 298 1.69 6.60 -12.10
C TYR A 298 0.80 7.81 -11.84
N LEU A 299 -0.46 7.60 -11.48
CA LEU A 299 -1.41 8.69 -11.22
C LEU A 299 -1.03 9.50 -9.98
N LEU A 300 -0.56 8.85 -8.92
CA LEU A 300 0.04 9.53 -7.76
C LEU A 300 1.26 10.34 -8.19
N GLY A 301 2.12 9.78 -9.05
CA GLY A 301 3.28 10.49 -9.62
C GLY A 301 2.88 11.77 -10.38
N ARG A 302 1.80 11.74 -11.14
CA ARG A 302 1.26 12.95 -11.80
C ARG A 302 0.81 14.00 -10.79
N ALA A 303 0.09 13.58 -9.75
CA ALA A 303 -0.34 14.47 -8.68
C ALA A 303 0.84 15.07 -7.91
N LEU A 304 1.86 14.25 -7.60
CA LEU A 304 3.11 14.71 -6.98
C LEU A 304 3.83 15.74 -7.87
N ARG A 305 3.92 15.51 -9.18
CA ARG A 305 4.52 16.46 -10.10
C ARG A 305 3.80 17.81 -10.05
N THR A 306 2.47 17.81 -10.14
CA THR A 306 1.67 19.03 -10.06
C THR A 306 1.89 19.75 -8.72
N ALA A 307 1.89 19.01 -7.61
CA ALA A 307 2.11 19.61 -6.29
C ALA A 307 3.52 20.17 -6.07
N LEU A 308 4.55 19.49 -6.61
CA LEU A 308 5.95 19.87 -6.40
C LEU A 308 6.44 20.95 -7.39
N ASP A 309 6.06 20.84 -8.66
CA ASP A 309 6.55 21.73 -9.72
C ASP A 309 5.68 22.98 -9.89
N ASP A 310 4.35 22.82 -9.79
CA ASP A 310 3.37 23.89 -10.01
C ASP A 310 2.89 24.52 -8.68
N GLY A 311 3.22 23.91 -7.54
CA GLY A 311 2.81 24.37 -6.19
C GLY A 311 1.34 24.06 -5.85
N ASP A 312 0.63 23.35 -6.72
CA ASP A 312 -0.78 23.02 -6.52
C ASP A 312 -0.93 21.77 -5.66
N ARG A 313 -1.03 21.95 -4.36
CA ARG A 313 -1.22 20.86 -3.38
C ARG A 313 -2.62 20.22 -3.42
N GLU A 314 -3.62 20.87 -4.04
CA GLU A 314 -4.96 20.29 -4.18
C GLU A 314 -4.94 19.01 -5.05
N ALA A 315 -3.97 18.90 -5.94
CA ALA A 315 -3.72 17.67 -6.70
C ALA A 315 -3.52 16.43 -5.79
N LEU A 316 -3.12 16.63 -4.53
CA LEU A 316 -2.89 15.58 -3.52
C LEU A 316 -4.08 15.40 -2.55
N ALA A 317 -5.23 16.03 -2.77
CA ALA A 317 -6.40 15.96 -1.87
C ALA A 317 -6.90 14.53 -1.59
N ASN A 318 -6.63 13.58 -2.49
CA ASN A 318 -6.96 12.17 -2.29
C ASN A 318 -5.81 11.34 -1.70
N ALA A 319 -4.62 11.91 -1.54
CA ALA A 319 -3.47 11.17 -1.03
C ALA A 319 -3.66 10.77 0.43
N ALA A 320 -3.13 9.60 0.80
CA ALA A 320 -3.11 9.17 2.19
C ALA A 320 -2.00 9.90 2.95
N THR A 321 -2.35 10.49 4.08
CA THR A 321 -1.42 11.16 5.00
C THR A 321 -0.79 10.17 6.00
N PHE A 322 0.13 10.64 6.83
CA PHE A 322 0.65 9.83 7.94
C PHE A 322 -0.42 9.57 9.01
N GLU A 323 -1.43 10.44 9.15
CA GLU A 323 -2.61 10.21 10.01
C GLU A 323 -3.48 9.07 9.48
N ASP A 324 -3.71 9.02 8.16
CA ASP A 324 -4.38 7.87 7.52
C ASP A 324 -3.59 6.58 7.78
N GLY A 325 -2.26 6.67 7.65
CA GLY A 325 -1.35 5.57 7.94
C GLY A 325 -1.42 5.10 9.39
N LEU A 326 -1.51 6.02 10.37
CA LEU A 326 -1.70 5.69 11.79
C LEU A 326 -3.06 5.01 12.02
N ALA A 327 -4.12 5.55 11.46
CA ALA A 327 -5.45 4.96 11.58
C ALA A 327 -5.51 3.54 11.01
N GLN A 328 -4.89 3.32 9.86
CA GLN A 328 -4.72 1.99 9.26
C GLN A 328 -3.87 1.07 10.16
N GLN A 329 -2.73 1.56 10.69
CA GLN A 329 -1.83 0.75 11.52
C GLN A 329 -2.53 0.23 12.79
N LYS A 330 -3.45 1.00 13.39
CA LYS A 330 -4.29 0.53 14.50
C LYS A 330 -5.08 -0.71 14.11
N VAL A 331 -5.68 -0.73 12.92
CA VAL A 331 -6.43 -1.89 12.40
C VAL A 331 -5.50 -3.09 12.18
N LEU A 332 -4.31 -2.87 11.62
CA LEU A 332 -3.33 -3.94 11.40
C LEU A 332 -2.89 -4.59 12.72
N ASP A 333 -2.60 -3.79 13.73
CA ASP A 333 -2.15 -4.28 15.03
C ASP A 333 -3.28 -4.96 15.82
N ALA A 334 -4.51 -4.41 15.76
CA ALA A 334 -5.68 -5.04 16.35
C ALA A 334 -5.96 -6.44 15.75
N ALA A 335 -5.76 -6.61 14.43
CA ALA A 335 -5.90 -7.93 13.80
C ALA A 335 -4.83 -8.92 14.28
N ARG A 336 -3.57 -8.47 14.44
CA ARG A 336 -2.50 -9.29 15.02
C ARG A 336 -2.82 -9.69 16.47
N ALA A 337 -3.27 -8.73 17.28
CA ALA A 337 -3.70 -8.98 18.66
C ALA A 337 -4.88 -9.96 18.73
N SER A 338 -5.91 -9.79 17.88
CA SER A 338 -7.04 -10.71 17.78
C SER A 338 -6.57 -12.14 17.44
N SER A 339 -5.72 -12.28 16.44
CA SER A 339 -5.22 -13.59 15.99
C SER A 339 -4.41 -14.31 17.08
N THR A 340 -3.68 -13.58 17.93
CA THR A 340 -2.94 -14.20 19.08
C THR A 340 -3.83 -14.54 20.27
N GLN A 341 -5.08 -14.08 20.26
CA GLN A 341 -6.10 -14.30 21.29
C GLN A 341 -7.27 -15.14 20.75
N ASP A 342 -6.99 -16.13 19.90
CA ASP A 342 -7.97 -17.06 19.35
C ASP A 342 -9.13 -16.39 18.58
N GLY A 343 -8.89 -15.23 17.97
CA GLY A 343 -9.84 -14.54 17.10
C GLY A 343 -10.95 -13.78 17.86
N VAL A 344 -10.67 -13.27 19.04
CA VAL A 344 -11.62 -12.38 19.75
C VAL A 344 -11.69 -11.01 19.08
N TRP A 345 -12.82 -10.30 19.24
CA TRP A 345 -12.94 -8.92 18.82
C TRP A 345 -12.04 -8.00 19.65
N VAL A 346 -11.21 -7.20 18.97
CA VAL A 346 -10.33 -6.19 19.57
C VAL A 346 -10.78 -4.81 19.12
N GLY A 347 -11.03 -3.90 20.06
CA GLY A 347 -11.34 -2.48 19.78
C GLY A 347 -10.11 -1.69 19.37
N LEU A 348 -10.27 -0.58 18.61
CA LEU A 348 -9.22 0.31 18.13
C LEU A 348 -8.88 1.45 19.10
#